data_3744ca34248c3c426383aa16f2050d2f
#
_entry.id   3744ca34248c3c426383aa16f2050d2f
#
_cell.length_a   1.000
_cell.length_b   1.000
_cell.length_c   1.000
_cell.angle_alpha   90.00
_cell.angle_beta   90.00
_cell.angle_gamma   90.00
#
_symmetry.space_group_name_H-M   'P 1'
#
loop_
_entity.id
_entity.type
_entity.pdbx_description
1 polymer ?
#
loop_
_entity_poly.entity_id
_entity_poly.type
_entity_poly.pdbx_seq_one_letter_code
_entity_poly.pdbx_strand_id
1 'polypeptide(L)'
;MCIRDRYNIAIDGPAGAGKSTIAKLVAAKLGFIYVDTGAMYRAMALYFLENGIQPEDEEKVSAACGQIDISLRYQDGVQQVILNGRDVSGKIRTEAVGNAASVVSAYRAVRQALLALQQNLAKTSNVIMDGRDIGTCVLPNAQTKIYLTASSHVRAVRRYKELTEKGQMCNLEEIEQDIIDRDYRDMHREIAPLTQAADAVLLDSSEMTIDQVVDGIIGAARERGLA
;
A
#
# COMPACT_ATOMS: atom_id res chain seq x y z
N MET A 1 25.74 23.14 2.40
CA MET A 1 25.27 21.82 2.83
C MET A 1 24.48 21.24 1.65
N CYS A 2 25.09 20.33 0.87
CA CYS A 2 24.40 19.72 -0.26
C CYS A 2 23.17 18.98 0.29
N ILE A 3 21.99 19.42 -0.15
CA ILE A 3 20.76 18.65 -0.01
C ILE A 3 21.01 17.38 -0.83
N ARG A 4 21.35 16.27 -0.17
CA ARG A 4 21.31 14.97 -0.84
C ARG A 4 19.86 14.75 -1.21
N ASP A 5 19.58 14.74 -2.51
CA ASP A 5 18.27 14.40 -3.01
C ASP A 5 17.88 13.04 -2.40
N ARG A 6 16.71 12.98 -1.77
CA ARG A 6 16.21 11.74 -1.17
C ARG A 6 15.88 10.76 -2.28
N TYR A 7 16.28 9.51 -2.09
CA TYR A 7 15.96 8.47 -3.04
C TYR A 7 14.64 7.77 -2.64
N ASN A 8 13.69 7.77 -3.54
CA ASN A 8 12.36 7.21 -3.29
C ASN A 8 12.06 6.07 -4.26
N ILE A 9 11.53 4.98 -3.72
CA ILE A 9 11.08 3.81 -4.48
C ILE A 9 9.56 3.68 -4.31
N ALA A 10 8.84 3.75 -5.41
CA ALA A 10 7.40 3.52 -5.47
C ALA A 10 7.13 2.08 -5.91
N ILE A 11 6.31 1.34 -5.17
CA ILE A 11 5.90 -0.02 -5.52
C ILE A 11 4.38 -0.06 -5.62
N ASP A 12 3.86 -0.09 -6.83
CA ASP A 12 2.44 -0.24 -7.11
C ASP A 12 2.10 -1.65 -7.59
N GLY A 13 0.83 -1.99 -7.55
CA GLY A 13 0.35 -3.28 -8.04
C GLY A 13 -0.88 -3.80 -7.30
N PRO A 14 -1.51 -4.87 -7.78
CA PRO A 14 -2.78 -5.38 -7.28
C PRO A 14 -2.69 -5.93 -5.85
N ALA A 15 -3.86 -6.21 -5.26
CA ALA A 15 -3.95 -6.80 -3.92
C ALA A 15 -3.31 -8.20 -3.91
N GLY A 16 -2.61 -8.55 -2.82
CA GLY A 16 -2.00 -9.89 -2.71
C GLY A 16 -0.74 -10.13 -3.54
N ALA A 17 -0.23 -9.15 -4.31
CA ALA A 17 1.00 -9.28 -5.10
C ALA A 17 2.30 -9.37 -4.26
N GLY A 18 2.21 -9.31 -2.93
CA GLY A 18 3.38 -9.41 -2.05
C GLY A 18 4.14 -8.10 -1.82
N LYS A 19 3.61 -6.96 -2.29
CA LYS A 19 4.27 -5.65 -2.21
C LYS A 19 4.83 -5.32 -0.84
N SER A 20 4.02 -5.44 0.20
CA SER A 20 4.43 -5.05 1.56
C SER A 20 5.54 -5.94 2.12
N THR A 21 5.53 -7.23 1.81
CA THR A 21 6.61 -8.16 2.19
C THR A 21 7.92 -7.78 1.50
N ILE A 22 7.85 -7.60 0.19
CA ILE A 22 9.00 -7.24 -0.64
C ILE A 22 9.53 -5.86 -0.27
N ALA A 23 8.65 -4.85 -0.12
CA ALA A 23 9.04 -3.50 0.25
C ALA A 23 9.79 -3.45 1.60
N LYS A 24 9.34 -4.21 2.60
CA LYS A 24 10.03 -4.33 3.89
C LYS A 24 11.44 -4.92 3.75
N LEU A 25 11.59 -5.99 2.96
CA LEU A 25 12.89 -6.63 2.75
C LEU A 25 13.85 -5.71 2.00
N VAL A 26 13.39 -5.03 0.96
CA VAL A 26 14.20 -4.05 0.22
C VAL A 26 14.56 -2.87 1.12
N ALA A 27 13.62 -2.36 1.92
CA ALA A 27 13.87 -1.28 2.88
C ALA A 27 14.96 -1.67 3.89
N ALA A 28 14.89 -2.87 4.45
CA ALA A 28 15.89 -3.37 5.38
C ALA A 28 17.28 -3.49 4.72
N LYS A 29 17.37 -4.02 3.49
CA LYS A 29 18.63 -4.15 2.74
C LYS A 29 19.25 -2.79 2.38
N LEU A 30 18.43 -1.77 2.10
CA LEU A 30 18.90 -0.44 1.69
C LEU A 30 19.00 0.58 2.83
N GLY A 31 18.55 0.25 4.04
CA GLY A 31 18.46 1.21 5.15
C GLY A 31 17.42 2.32 4.90
N PHE A 32 16.38 2.05 4.13
CA PHE A 32 15.31 2.98 3.81
C PHE A 32 14.14 2.82 4.79
N ILE A 33 13.32 3.85 4.90
CA ILE A 33 12.07 3.79 5.66
C ILE A 33 11.00 3.13 4.78
N TYR A 34 10.39 2.06 5.29
CA TYR A 34 9.23 1.46 4.64
C TYR A 34 7.94 2.20 5.02
N VAL A 35 7.09 2.51 4.04
CA VAL A 35 5.82 3.20 4.22
C VAL A 35 4.68 2.37 3.62
N ASP A 36 3.84 1.77 4.50
CA ASP A 36 2.60 1.08 4.14
C ASP A 36 1.46 2.10 4.01
N THR A 37 1.18 2.56 2.79
CA THR A 37 0.06 3.50 2.59
C THR A 37 -1.29 2.83 2.78
N GLY A 38 -1.41 1.55 2.49
CA GLY A 38 -2.63 0.79 2.75
C GLY A 38 -3.01 0.78 4.23
N ALA A 39 -2.05 0.82 5.13
CA ALA A 39 -2.31 0.95 6.56
C ALA A 39 -2.92 2.31 6.93
N MET A 40 -2.53 3.38 6.24
CA MET A 40 -3.13 4.71 6.45
C MET A 40 -4.61 4.73 6.02
N TYR A 41 -4.94 4.19 4.83
CA TYR A 41 -6.33 4.06 4.37
C TYR A 41 -7.16 3.17 5.30
N ARG A 42 -6.57 2.11 5.85
CA ARG A 42 -7.23 1.27 6.85
C ARG A 42 -7.48 2.01 8.17
N ALA A 43 -6.61 2.91 8.59
CA ALA A 43 -6.85 3.74 9.76
C ALA A 43 -8.02 4.70 9.54
N MET A 44 -8.14 5.32 8.35
CA MET A 44 -9.32 6.10 7.97
C MET A 44 -10.58 5.25 8.03
N ALA A 45 -10.56 4.06 7.40
CA ALA A 45 -11.70 3.14 7.40
C ALA A 45 -12.09 2.68 8.81
N LEU A 46 -11.12 2.40 9.68
CA LEU A 46 -11.38 2.05 11.07
C LEU A 46 -12.12 3.19 11.80
N TYR A 47 -11.70 4.45 11.58
CA TYR A 47 -12.39 5.60 12.15
C TYR A 47 -13.86 5.65 11.73
N PHE A 48 -14.14 5.48 10.45
CA PHE A 48 -15.52 5.50 9.95
C PHE A 48 -16.35 4.39 10.58
N LEU A 49 -15.84 3.17 10.60
CA LEU A 49 -16.53 2.03 11.21
C LEU A 49 -16.77 2.22 12.72
N GLU A 50 -15.78 2.69 13.48
CA GLU A 50 -15.90 2.94 14.92
C GLU A 50 -16.91 4.06 15.24
N ASN A 51 -17.17 4.96 14.30
CA ASN A 51 -18.15 6.05 14.44
C ASN A 51 -19.48 5.77 13.72
N GLY A 52 -19.73 4.55 13.26
CA GLY A 52 -21.00 4.16 12.63
C GLY A 52 -21.22 4.80 11.25
N ILE A 53 -20.17 5.29 10.60
CA ILE A 53 -20.23 5.85 9.25
C ILE A 53 -20.06 4.71 8.25
N GLN A 54 -21.07 4.50 7.41
CA GLN A 54 -21.01 3.47 6.37
C GLN A 54 -19.99 3.88 5.30
N PRO A 55 -19.08 2.97 4.88
CA PRO A 55 -18.05 3.27 3.88
C PRO A 55 -18.61 3.76 2.54
N GLU A 56 -19.82 3.34 2.19
CA GLU A 56 -20.51 3.68 0.94
C GLU A 56 -21.16 5.07 0.96
N ASP A 57 -21.29 5.70 2.13
CA ASP A 57 -21.85 7.05 2.30
C ASP A 57 -20.73 8.10 2.11
N GLU A 58 -20.40 8.42 0.84
CA GLU A 58 -19.31 9.33 0.49
C GLU A 58 -19.46 10.70 1.14
N GLU A 59 -20.69 11.19 1.30
CA GLU A 59 -20.96 12.51 1.89
C GLU A 59 -20.52 12.54 3.36
N LYS A 60 -20.95 11.55 4.16
CA LYS A 60 -20.56 11.45 5.57
C LYS A 60 -19.08 11.14 5.74
N VAL A 61 -18.53 10.26 4.91
CA VAL A 61 -17.09 9.96 4.90
C VAL A 61 -16.29 11.22 4.64
N SER A 62 -16.66 11.99 3.62
CA SER A 62 -15.97 13.24 3.25
C SER A 62 -16.07 14.30 4.34
N ALA A 63 -17.25 14.49 4.94
CA ALA A 63 -17.45 15.43 6.04
C ALA A 63 -16.62 15.08 7.29
N ALA A 64 -16.41 13.79 7.55
CA ALA A 64 -15.64 13.31 8.70
C ALA A 64 -14.11 13.40 8.53
N CYS A 65 -13.60 13.50 7.30
CA CYS A 65 -12.15 13.51 7.04
C CYS A 65 -11.39 14.59 7.82
N GLY A 66 -11.98 15.76 8.03
CA GLY A 66 -11.37 16.86 8.80
C GLY A 66 -11.18 16.59 10.29
N GLN A 67 -11.80 15.53 10.83
CA GLN A 67 -11.70 15.13 12.24
C GLN A 67 -10.65 14.04 12.48
N ILE A 68 -9.98 13.59 11.41
CA ILE A 68 -9.07 12.45 11.45
C ILE A 68 -7.64 12.95 11.36
N ASP A 69 -6.89 12.74 12.43
CA ASP A 69 -5.44 12.92 12.45
C ASP A 69 -4.74 11.56 12.36
N ILE A 70 -3.92 11.37 11.32
CA ILE A 70 -3.10 10.18 11.15
C ILE A 70 -1.64 10.58 11.17
N SER A 71 -0.88 9.90 12.01
CA SER A 71 0.56 9.99 12.04
C SER A 71 1.21 8.61 12.06
N LEU A 72 2.48 8.55 11.67
CA LEU A 72 3.28 7.33 11.71
C LEU A 72 4.36 7.47 12.76
N ARG A 73 4.58 6.39 13.50
CA ARG A 73 5.75 6.20 14.36
C ARG A 73 6.51 4.97 13.89
N TYR A 74 7.78 4.95 14.15
CA TYR A 74 8.63 3.80 13.86
C TYR A 74 9.27 3.35 15.16
N GLN A 75 9.01 2.09 15.53
CA GLN A 75 9.62 1.44 16.68
C GLN A 75 10.30 0.16 16.19
N ASP A 76 11.59 0.05 16.44
CA ASP A 76 12.43 -1.09 16.01
C ASP A 76 12.30 -1.37 14.48
N GLY A 77 12.20 -0.31 13.68
CA GLY A 77 12.02 -0.39 12.23
C GLY A 77 10.60 -0.77 11.77
N VAL A 78 9.66 -0.97 12.69
CA VAL A 78 8.27 -1.31 12.39
C VAL A 78 7.41 -0.05 12.39
N GLN A 79 6.67 0.15 11.29
CA GLN A 79 5.68 1.23 11.20
C GLN A 79 4.50 0.97 12.14
N GLN A 80 4.21 1.95 12.99
CA GLN A 80 2.99 2.05 13.77
C GLN A 80 2.10 3.14 13.18
N VAL A 81 0.79 2.87 13.14
CA VAL A 81 -0.21 3.84 12.66
C VAL A 81 -0.96 4.41 13.86
N ILE A 82 -0.87 5.71 14.02
CA ILE A 82 -1.51 6.44 15.10
C ILE A 82 -2.72 7.19 14.53
N LEU A 83 -3.89 6.89 15.06
CA LEU A 83 -5.16 7.52 14.71
C LEU A 83 -5.65 8.34 15.90
N ASN A 84 -5.77 9.65 15.74
CA ASN A 84 -6.20 10.57 16.80
C ASN A 84 -5.45 10.30 18.14
N GLY A 85 -4.13 10.16 18.05
CA GLY A 85 -3.25 9.91 19.19
C GLY A 85 -3.20 8.45 19.71
N ARG A 86 -4.03 7.54 19.17
CA ARG A 86 -4.13 6.13 19.57
C ARG A 86 -3.45 5.20 18.56
N ASP A 87 -2.60 4.28 19.02
CA ASP A 87 -2.04 3.23 18.15
C ASP A 87 -3.15 2.25 17.73
N VAL A 88 -3.35 2.13 16.42
CA VAL A 88 -4.35 1.26 15.81
C VAL A 88 -3.74 0.14 14.97
N SER A 89 -2.43 -0.02 14.97
CA SER A 89 -1.69 -0.97 14.12
C SER A 89 -2.21 -2.40 14.20
N GLY A 90 -2.62 -2.85 15.40
CA GLY A 90 -3.19 -4.17 15.62
C GLY A 90 -4.66 -4.31 15.16
N LYS A 91 -5.41 -3.20 15.07
CA LYS A 91 -6.85 -3.21 14.76
C LYS A 91 -7.15 -3.09 13.26
N ILE A 92 -6.25 -2.48 12.50
CA ILE A 92 -6.47 -2.15 11.07
C ILE A 92 -6.30 -3.35 10.12
N ARG A 93 -5.97 -4.53 10.61
CA ARG A 93 -5.68 -5.72 9.77
C ARG A 93 -6.85 -6.69 9.63
N THR A 94 -8.03 -6.34 10.14
CA THR A 94 -9.24 -7.15 9.97
C THR A 94 -9.78 -7.07 8.53
N GLU A 95 -10.54 -8.06 8.13
CA GLU A 95 -11.17 -8.12 6.80
C GLU A 95 -12.17 -6.96 6.61
N ALA A 96 -13.02 -6.72 7.59
CA ALA A 96 -13.99 -5.62 7.55
C ALA A 96 -13.32 -4.26 7.32
N VAL A 97 -12.22 -3.96 8.03
CA VAL A 97 -11.44 -2.73 7.83
C VAL A 97 -10.78 -2.72 6.45
N GLY A 98 -10.30 -3.87 5.98
CA GLY A 98 -9.71 -3.99 4.65
C GLY A 98 -10.69 -3.72 3.50
N ASN A 99 -11.92 -4.19 3.63
CA ASN A 99 -13.00 -3.98 2.67
C ASN A 99 -13.46 -2.51 2.69
N ALA A 100 -13.71 -1.96 3.87
CA ALA A 100 -14.04 -0.55 4.03
C ALA A 100 -12.95 0.37 3.45
N ALA A 101 -11.66 0.08 3.69
CA ALA A 101 -10.54 0.84 3.14
C ALA A 101 -10.52 0.82 1.60
N SER A 102 -10.87 -0.32 0.98
CA SER A 102 -10.97 -0.41 -0.47
C SER A 102 -12.04 0.53 -1.03
N VAL A 103 -13.20 0.62 -0.37
CA VAL A 103 -14.29 1.52 -0.75
C VAL A 103 -13.86 2.99 -0.58
N VAL A 104 -13.49 3.40 0.64
CA VAL A 104 -13.21 4.80 0.94
C VAL A 104 -11.97 5.35 0.24
N SER A 105 -11.06 4.48 -0.20
CA SER A 105 -9.86 4.90 -0.96
C SER A 105 -10.18 5.46 -2.35
N ALA A 106 -11.40 5.27 -2.86
CA ALA A 106 -11.87 5.87 -4.10
C ALA A 106 -12.26 7.35 -3.92
N TYR A 107 -12.54 7.81 -2.70
CA TYR A 107 -13.05 9.15 -2.44
C TYR A 107 -11.95 10.20 -2.39
N ARG A 108 -12.21 11.32 -3.07
CA ARG A 108 -11.25 12.45 -3.17
C ARG A 108 -10.84 12.98 -1.81
N ALA A 109 -11.79 13.18 -0.90
CA ALA A 109 -11.53 13.76 0.43
C ALA A 109 -10.58 12.88 1.26
N VAL A 110 -10.78 11.56 1.25
CA VAL A 110 -9.91 10.59 1.95
C VAL A 110 -8.49 10.63 1.41
N ARG A 111 -8.35 10.69 0.07
CA ARG A 111 -7.03 10.75 -0.59
C ARG A 111 -6.30 12.05 -0.27
N GLN A 112 -7.00 13.18 -0.33
CA GLN A 112 -6.44 14.49 -0.01
C GLN A 112 -5.97 14.56 1.45
N ALA A 113 -6.72 13.99 2.38
CA ALA A 113 -6.34 13.94 3.79
C ALA A 113 -5.00 13.21 4.04
N LEU A 114 -4.67 12.20 3.22
CA LEU A 114 -3.45 11.41 3.39
C LEU A 114 -2.26 11.89 2.54
N LEU A 115 -2.51 12.59 1.44
CA LEU A 115 -1.50 12.91 0.44
C LEU A 115 -0.32 13.71 1.02
N ALA A 116 -0.60 14.73 1.81
CA ALA A 116 0.43 15.58 2.40
C ALA A 116 1.36 14.79 3.35
N LEU A 117 0.80 13.89 4.16
CA LEU A 117 1.57 13.02 5.04
C LEU A 117 2.50 12.10 4.24
N GLN A 118 1.98 11.45 3.21
CA GLN A 118 2.76 10.55 2.34
C GLN A 118 3.91 11.28 1.66
N GLN A 119 3.63 12.45 1.06
CA GLN A 119 4.65 13.24 0.37
C GLN A 119 5.72 13.82 1.32
N ASN A 120 5.34 14.22 2.53
CA ASN A 120 6.27 14.77 3.50
C ASN A 120 7.28 13.72 3.99
N LEU A 121 6.86 12.47 4.15
CA LEU A 121 7.79 11.36 4.47
C LEU A 121 8.87 11.21 3.39
N ALA A 122 8.48 11.25 2.11
CA ALA A 122 9.40 11.12 0.99
C ALA A 122 10.35 12.33 0.82
N LYS A 123 9.96 13.53 1.30
CA LYS A 123 10.81 14.72 1.29
C LYS A 123 11.88 14.69 2.36
N THR A 124 11.61 14.03 3.48
CA THR A 124 12.50 14.06 4.66
C THR A 124 13.41 12.84 4.77
N SER A 125 13.07 11.74 4.11
CA SER A 125 13.77 10.46 4.24
C SER A 125 13.85 9.72 2.91
N ASN A 126 14.81 8.81 2.76
CA ASN A 126 14.76 7.81 1.71
C ASN A 126 13.65 6.81 2.05
N VAL A 127 12.67 6.66 1.17
CA VAL A 127 11.52 5.79 1.44
C VAL A 127 11.30 4.74 0.37
N ILE A 128 10.76 3.61 0.80
CA ILE A 128 10.06 2.67 -0.05
C ILE A 128 8.60 2.72 0.33
N MET A 129 7.77 3.12 -0.60
CA MET A 129 6.34 3.29 -0.38
C MET A 129 5.55 2.32 -1.26
N ASP A 130 4.66 1.53 -0.68
CA ASP A 130 3.81 0.63 -1.45
C ASP A 130 2.34 1.06 -1.44
N GLY A 131 1.68 0.84 -2.58
CA GLY A 131 0.28 1.23 -2.76
C GLY A 131 -0.34 0.76 -4.06
N ARG A 132 -1.13 1.66 -4.69
CA ARG A 132 -1.82 1.45 -5.97
C ARG A 132 -1.50 2.52 -7.02
N ASP A 133 -1.10 3.69 -6.55
CA ASP A 133 -0.93 4.89 -7.34
C ASP A 133 0.24 5.75 -6.81
N ILE A 134 1.21 5.08 -6.19
CA ILE A 134 2.36 5.77 -5.61
C ILE A 134 3.19 6.42 -6.72
N GLY A 135 3.53 5.66 -7.74
CA GLY A 135 4.35 6.14 -8.86
C GLY A 135 3.61 7.03 -9.84
N THR A 136 2.25 7.04 -9.82
CA THR A 136 1.44 7.88 -10.71
C THR A 136 0.94 9.16 -10.06
N CYS A 137 0.56 9.10 -8.77
CA CYS A 137 -0.11 10.22 -8.10
C CYS A 137 0.63 10.73 -6.84
N VAL A 138 1.11 9.84 -5.98
CA VAL A 138 1.69 10.24 -4.69
C VAL A 138 3.13 10.74 -4.85
N LEU A 139 3.98 9.96 -5.53
CA LEU A 139 5.38 10.23 -5.80
C LEU A 139 5.68 10.12 -7.31
N PRO A 140 5.09 10.98 -8.15
CA PRO A 140 5.27 10.90 -9.60
C PRO A 140 6.72 11.11 -10.06
N ASN A 141 7.57 11.68 -9.19
CA ASN A 141 8.99 11.89 -9.41
C ASN A 141 9.88 10.92 -8.63
N ALA A 142 9.34 9.79 -8.14
CA ALA A 142 10.18 8.76 -7.51
C ALA A 142 11.24 8.25 -8.50
N GLN A 143 12.48 8.12 -8.03
CA GLN A 143 13.61 7.71 -8.87
C GLN A 143 13.43 6.28 -9.40
N THR A 144 12.85 5.41 -8.59
CA THR A 144 12.50 4.05 -9.03
C THR A 144 11.01 3.80 -8.84
N LYS A 145 10.37 3.33 -9.90
CA LYS A 145 8.98 2.90 -9.88
C LYS A 145 8.88 1.46 -10.32
N ILE A 146 8.19 0.67 -9.54
CA ILE A 146 7.96 -0.76 -9.77
C ILE A 146 6.46 -1.00 -9.84
N TYR A 147 6.01 -1.71 -10.86
CA TYR A 147 4.70 -2.30 -10.89
C TYR A 147 4.83 -3.80 -10.62
N LEU A 148 4.59 -4.18 -9.34
CA LEU A 148 4.72 -5.56 -8.89
C LEU A 148 3.38 -6.29 -9.05
N THR A 149 3.36 -7.34 -9.86
CA THR A 149 2.17 -8.14 -10.12
C THR A 149 2.41 -9.64 -9.90
N ALA A 150 1.33 -10.40 -9.92
CA ALA A 150 1.28 -11.85 -10.07
C ALA A 150 -0.14 -12.21 -10.55
N SER A 151 -0.34 -13.37 -11.16
CA SER A 151 -1.66 -13.81 -11.59
C SER A 151 -2.65 -13.87 -10.41
N SER A 152 -3.96 -13.69 -10.67
CA SER A 152 -5.01 -13.81 -9.64
C SER A 152 -4.92 -15.13 -8.90
N HIS A 153 -4.74 -16.22 -9.65
CA HIS A 153 -4.60 -17.55 -9.10
C HIS A 153 -3.42 -17.69 -8.13
N VAL A 154 -2.22 -17.24 -8.52
CA VAL A 154 -1.04 -17.30 -7.65
C VAL A 154 -1.26 -16.49 -6.36
N ARG A 155 -1.89 -15.32 -6.47
CA ARG A 155 -2.22 -14.47 -5.30
C ARG A 155 -3.26 -15.14 -4.41
N ALA A 156 -4.27 -15.78 -4.98
CA ALA A 156 -5.27 -16.54 -4.25
C ALA A 156 -4.65 -17.73 -3.51
N VAL A 157 -3.77 -18.49 -4.14
CA VAL A 157 -3.04 -19.60 -3.50
C VAL A 157 -2.18 -19.11 -2.32
N ARG A 158 -1.47 -17.98 -2.49
CA ARG A 158 -0.70 -17.36 -1.39
C ARG A 158 -1.61 -16.99 -0.22
N ARG A 159 -2.74 -16.38 -0.51
CA ARG A 159 -3.72 -15.97 0.52
C ARG A 159 -4.40 -17.17 1.19
N TYR A 160 -4.77 -18.18 0.43
CA TYR A 160 -5.33 -19.43 0.94
C TYR A 160 -4.40 -20.10 1.96
N LYS A 161 -3.11 -20.22 1.61
CA LYS A 161 -2.10 -20.77 2.53
C LYS A 161 -2.00 -19.95 3.82
N GLU A 162 -1.92 -18.63 3.72
CA GLU A 162 -1.88 -17.74 4.90
C GLU A 162 -3.09 -17.92 5.82
N LEU A 163 -4.30 -18.05 5.27
CA LEU A 163 -5.53 -18.21 6.04
C LEU A 163 -5.59 -19.61 6.69
N THR A 164 -5.21 -20.65 5.96
CA THR A 164 -5.16 -22.03 6.44
C THR A 164 -4.15 -22.19 7.59
N GLU A 165 -2.96 -21.58 7.47
CA GLU A 165 -1.95 -21.57 8.54
C GLU A 165 -2.45 -20.88 9.82
N LYS A 166 -3.36 -19.92 9.69
CA LYS A 166 -4.05 -19.27 10.81
C LYS A 166 -5.25 -20.06 11.36
N GLY A 167 -5.53 -21.26 10.82
CA GLY A 167 -6.63 -22.10 11.21
C GLY A 167 -8.01 -21.59 10.74
N GLN A 168 -8.06 -20.70 9.74
CA GLN A 168 -9.30 -20.20 9.18
C GLN A 168 -9.79 -21.12 8.05
N MET A 169 -11.08 -21.48 8.09
CA MET A 169 -11.71 -22.17 6.95
C MET A 169 -11.91 -21.17 5.83
N CYS A 170 -11.45 -21.50 4.62
CA CYS A 170 -11.54 -20.64 3.45
C CYS A 170 -11.64 -21.50 2.17
N ASN A 171 -12.17 -20.89 1.11
CA ASN A 171 -12.32 -21.49 -0.21
C ASN A 171 -11.41 -20.75 -1.19
N LEU A 172 -10.60 -21.49 -1.95
CA LEU A 172 -9.65 -20.90 -2.91
C LEU A 172 -10.35 -20.13 -4.02
N GLU A 173 -11.46 -20.68 -4.55
CA GLU A 173 -12.21 -20.07 -5.65
C GLU A 173 -12.86 -18.74 -5.21
N GLU A 174 -13.41 -18.70 -3.99
CA GLU A 174 -13.97 -17.47 -3.41
C GLU A 174 -12.88 -16.41 -3.21
N ILE A 175 -11.73 -16.81 -2.69
CA ILE A 175 -10.58 -15.90 -2.51
C ILE A 175 -10.11 -15.36 -3.87
N GLU A 176 -10.04 -16.19 -4.91
CA GLU A 176 -9.65 -15.76 -6.25
C GLU A 176 -10.65 -14.78 -6.84
N GLN A 177 -11.95 -15.03 -6.68
CA GLN A 177 -13.00 -14.14 -7.14
C GLN A 177 -12.94 -12.79 -6.42
N ASP A 178 -12.79 -12.78 -5.10
CA ASP A 178 -12.64 -11.57 -4.31
C ASP A 178 -11.41 -10.72 -4.76
N ILE A 179 -10.32 -11.39 -5.11
CA ILE A 179 -9.12 -10.75 -5.65
C ILE A 179 -9.41 -10.11 -7.01
N ILE A 180 -10.09 -10.81 -7.91
CA ILE A 180 -10.46 -10.31 -9.25
C ILE A 180 -11.38 -9.09 -9.11
N ASP A 181 -12.42 -9.19 -8.28
CA ASP A 181 -13.38 -8.11 -8.07
C ASP A 181 -12.72 -6.86 -7.45
N ARG A 182 -11.77 -7.07 -6.55
CA ARG A 182 -11.00 -5.99 -5.96
C ARG A 182 -10.07 -5.32 -6.95
N ASP A 183 -9.36 -6.10 -7.76
CA ASP A 183 -8.49 -5.57 -8.81
C ASP A 183 -9.30 -4.78 -9.84
N TYR A 184 -10.48 -5.28 -10.22
CA TYR A 184 -11.38 -4.56 -11.10
C TYR A 184 -11.76 -3.19 -10.52
N ARG A 185 -12.15 -3.13 -9.25
CA ARG A 185 -12.46 -1.86 -8.56
C ARG A 185 -11.26 -0.93 -8.50
N ASP A 186 -10.07 -1.44 -8.13
CA ASP A 186 -8.86 -0.65 -8.03
C ASP A 186 -8.43 -0.06 -9.39
N MET A 187 -8.62 -0.81 -10.50
CA MET A 187 -8.26 -0.40 -11.86
C MET A 187 -9.28 0.56 -12.49
N HIS A 188 -10.57 0.48 -12.09
CA HIS A 188 -11.66 1.23 -12.75
C HIS A 188 -12.20 2.39 -11.90
N ARG A 189 -11.61 2.65 -10.73
CA ARG A 189 -12.01 3.83 -9.94
C ARG A 189 -11.68 5.11 -10.70
N GLU A 190 -12.55 6.11 -10.58
CA GLU A 190 -12.43 7.39 -11.29
C GLU A 190 -11.16 8.17 -10.86
N ILE A 191 -10.82 8.11 -9.57
CA ILE A 191 -9.71 8.88 -9.02
C ILE A 191 -8.52 7.96 -8.74
N ALA A 192 -7.37 8.27 -9.34
CA ALA A 192 -6.11 7.58 -9.16
C ALA A 192 -6.22 6.04 -9.33
N PRO A 193 -6.69 5.55 -10.48
CA PRO A 193 -6.82 4.13 -10.74
C PRO A 193 -5.47 3.43 -10.58
N LEU A 194 -5.52 2.13 -10.28
CA LEU A 194 -4.34 1.28 -10.33
C LEU A 194 -3.89 1.12 -11.78
N THR A 195 -2.85 1.84 -12.15
CA THR A 195 -2.22 1.78 -13.47
C THR A 195 -0.71 1.74 -13.34
N GLN A 196 -0.05 1.06 -14.25
CA GLN A 196 1.40 1.09 -14.32
C GLN A 196 1.86 2.48 -14.77
N ALA A 197 2.74 3.13 -14.02
CA ALA A 197 3.38 4.37 -14.48
C ALA A 197 4.24 4.09 -15.73
N ALA A 198 4.30 5.04 -16.65
CA ALA A 198 4.98 4.86 -17.95
C ALA A 198 6.48 4.51 -17.80
N ASP A 199 7.10 4.98 -16.73
CA ASP A 199 8.51 4.74 -16.38
C ASP A 199 8.70 3.64 -15.33
N ALA A 200 7.62 2.93 -14.94
CA ALA A 200 7.72 1.83 -14.00
C ALA A 200 8.22 0.54 -14.64
N VAL A 201 9.11 -0.15 -13.95
CA VAL A 201 9.51 -1.51 -14.29
C VAL A 201 8.39 -2.46 -13.91
N LEU A 202 7.89 -3.22 -14.88
CA LEU A 202 6.96 -4.32 -14.63
C LEU A 202 7.73 -5.51 -14.06
N LEU A 203 7.27 -6.01 -12.91
CA LEU A 203 7.83 -7.18 -12.26
C LEU A 203 6.71 -8.19 -11.98
N ASP A 204 6.63 -9.23 -12.79
CA ASP A 204 5.70 -10.33 -12.56
C ASP A 204 6.34 -11.38 -11.66
N SER A 205 5.84 -11.49 -10.44
CA SER A 205 6.36 -12.39 -9.41
C SER A 205 5.67 -13.75 -9.39
N SER A 206 4.91 -14.12 -10.43
CA SER A 206 4.17 -15.38 -10.47
C SER A 206 5.09 -16.59 -10.29
N GLU A 207 6.24 -16.59 -10.98
CA GLU A 207 7.23 -17.68 -10.97
C GLU A 207 8.54 -17.30 -10.24
N MET A 208 8.57 -16.16 -9.52
CA MET A 208 9.77 -15.68 -8.86
C MET A 208 9.78 -16.01 -7.37
N THR A 209 10.96 -16.30 -6.85
CA THR A 209 11.19 -16.35 -5.40
C THR A 209 11.21 -14.93 -4.81
N ILE A 210 11.02 -14.82 -3.50
CA ILE A 210 11.09 -13.53 -2.78
C ILE A 210 12.45 -12.86 -3.02
N ASP A 211 13.56 -13.61 -2.96
CA ASP A 211 14.90 -13.05 -3.16
C ASP A 211 15.09 -12.54 -4.59
N GLN A 212 14.60 -13.24 -5.61
CA GLN A 212 14.64 -12.78 -7.00
C GLN A 212 13.88 -11.47 -7.20
N VAL A 213 12.70 -11.32 -6.57
CA VAL A 213 11.93 -10.08 -6.63
C VAL A 213 12.66 -8.94 -5.94
N VAL A 214 13.21 -9.18 -4.75
CA VAL A 214 14.00 -8.20 -3.99
C VAL A 214 15.22 -7.74 -4.78
N ASP A 215 15.98 -8.68 -5.34
CA ASP A 215 17.18 -8.36 -6.12
C ASP A 215 16.84 -7.64 -7.42
N GLY A 216 15.73 -7.99 -8.07
CA GLY A 216 15.20 -7.26 -9.24
C GLY A 216 14.88 -5.80 -8.92
N ILE A 217 14.25 -5.52 -7.78
CA ILE A 217 13.97 -4.13 -7.38
C ILE A 217 15.25 -3.35 -7.06
N ILE A 218 16.19 -3.97 -6.34
CA ILE A 218 17.47 -3.34 -6.02
C ILE A 218 18.28 -3.09 -7.29
N GLY A 219 18.30 -4.04 -8.23
CA GLY A 219 18.92 -3.89 -9.55
C GLY A 219 18.34 -2.68 -10.31
N ALA A 220 17.01 -2.61 -10.42
CA ALA A 220 16.34 -1.49 -11.05
C ALA A 220 16.63 -0.14 -10.37
N ALA A 221 16.78 -0.11 -9.04
CA ALA A 221 17.15 1.09 -8.31
C ALA A 221 18.60 1.52 -8.60
N ARG A 222 19.53 0.58 -8.68
CA ARG A 222 20.93 0.86 -9.02
C ARG A 222 21.09 1.40 -10.45
N GLU A 223 20.38 0.83 -11.42
CA GLU A 223 20.34 1.35 -12.80
C GLU A 223 19.82 2.79 -12.88
N ARG A 224 19.03 3.22 -11.89
CA ARG A 224 18.46 4.57 -11.77
C ARG A 224 19.21 5.47 -10.77
N GLY A 225 20.45 5.13 -10.45
CA GLY A 225 21.36 5.99 -9.70
C GLY A 225 21.33 5.80 -8.18
N LEU A 226 20.79 4.71 -7.68
CA LEU A 226 21.01 4.31 -6.28
C LEU A 226 22.45 3.85 -6.11
N ALA A 227 23.19 4.54 -5.24
CA ALA A 227 24.58 4.23 -4.93
C ALA A 227 24.71 3.01 -3.99
#